data_bda1066dc2cdb9d27158890546f49080
#
_entry.id   bda1066dc2cdb9d27158890546f49080
#
_cell.length_a   1.000
_cell.length_b   1.000
_cell.length_c   1.000
_cell.angle_alpha   90.00
_cell.angle_beta   90.00
_cell.angle_gamma   90.00
#
_symmetry.space_group_name_H-M   'P 1'
#
loop_
_entity.id
_entity.type
_entity.pdbx_description
1 polymer ?
#
loop_
_entity_poly.entity_id
_entity_poly.type
_entity_poly.pdbx_seq_one_letter_code
_entity_poly.pdbx_strand_id
1 'polypeptide(L)'
;DISHQLKTPLAALAIYNGLMQDESEEVASVCAFAKKSEHELDRIDTLVQSLLKITRLDSGSILIERTSTNIAELMEDVRCHFEFRMREEQKTITLSGDESARLLCDRDWMTEAISNLVKNALDHTPAGGHIDIAWKQLPSITQITIKDNGCGIHPEDIHHIFKRFYRSRFSKDTQGLGLGLPLAKAIVEAHDGAITVDSTLGAGTQFDISFVNLTKL
;
A
#
# COMPACT_ATOMS: atom_id res chain seq x y z
N ASP A 1 -1.15 -14.99 -10.75
CA ASP A 1 0.01 -15.68 -11.31
C ASP A 1 1.04 -14.65 -11.79
N ILE A 2 2.26 -14.71 -11.21
CA ILE A 2 3.37 -13.80 -11.51
C ILE A 2 3.64 -13.73 -13.01
N SER A 3 3.64 -14.88 -13.69
CA SER A 3 3.90 -14.96 -15.14
C SER A 3 2.90 -14.12 -15.94
N HIS A 4 1.64 -14.09 -15.54
CA HIS A 4 0.61 -13.29 -16.21
C HIS A 4 0.81 -11.80 -15.97
N GLN A 5 1.16 -11.41 -14.73
CA GLN A 5 1.39 -10.01 -14.36
C GLN A 5 2.65 -9.42 -15.01
N LEU A 6 3.65 -10.25 -15.33
CA LEU A 6 4.84 -9.83 -16.08
C LEU A 6 4.59 -9.83 -17.61
N LYS A 7 3.83 -10.78 -18.14
CA LYS A 7 3.56 -10.86 -19.60
C LYS A 7 2.82 -9.63 -20.12
N THR A 8 1.89 -9.08 -19.35
CA THR A 8 1.08 -7.93 -19.79
C THR A 8 1.92 -6.67 -20.07
N PRO A 9 2.74 -6.15 -19.11
CA PRO A 9 3.58 -4.99 -19.37
C PRO A 9 4.68 -5.29 -20.38
N LEU A 10 5.25 -6.51 -20.44
CA LEU A 10 6.25 -6.88 -21.42
C LEU A 10 5.65 -6.88 -22.85
N ALA A 11 4.40 -7.35 -23.03
CA ALA A 11 3.72 -7.28 -24.31
C ALA A 11 3.45 -5.82 -24.72
N ALA A 12 3.03 -4.97 -23.78
CA ALA A 12 2.85 -3.53 -24.04
C ALA A 12 4.16 -2.86 -24.46
N LEU A 13 5.27 -3.14 -23.77
CA LEU A 13 6.60 -2.64 -24.13
C LEU A 13 7.02 -3.06 -25.54
N ALA A 14 6.78 -4.32 -25.91
CA ALA A 14 7.10 -4.83 -27.24
C ALA A 14 6.29 -4.08 -28.33
N ILE A 15 5.00 -3.81 -28.08
CA ILE A 15 4.14 -3.04 -28.97
C ILE A 15 4.64 -1.59 -29.08
N TYR A 16 4.92 -0.91 -27.97
CA TYR A 16 5.41 0.48 -28.00
C TYR A 16 6.75 0.59 -28.71
N ASN A 17 7.65 -0.38 -28.52
CA ASN A 17 8.93 -0.41 -29.22
C ASN A 17 8.75 -0.62 -30.73
N GLY A 18 7.81 -1.48 -31.15
CA GLY A 18 7.45 -1.65 -32.56
C GLY A 18 6.91 -0.35 -33.17
N LEU A 19 5.96 0.31 -32.50
CA LEU A 19 5.38 1.56 -32.96
C LEU A 19 6.43 2.68 -33.04
N MET A 20 7.38 2.78 -32.10
CA MET A 20 8.49 3.73 -32.18
C MET A 20 9.40 3.50 -33.41
N GLN A 21 9.60 2.22 -33.78
CA GLN A 21 10.39 1.90 -34.97
C GLN A 21 9.66 2.25 -36.29
N ASP A 22 8.34 2.03 -36.33
CA ASP A 22 7.52 2.31 -37.52
C ASP A 22 7.27 3.82 -37.73
N GLU A 23 7.14 4.61 -36.65
CA GLU A 23 6.85 6.03 -36.66
C GLU A 23 8.12 6.92 -36.48
N SER A 24 9.26 6.47 -36.93
CA SER A 24 10.55 7.16 -36.74
C SER A 24 10.61 8.61 -37.34
N GLU A 25 9.66 8.99 -38.18
CA GLU A 25 9.58 10.33 -38.77
C GLU A 25 8.83 11.36 -37.90
N GLU A 26 8.02 10.91 -36.89
CA GLU A 26 7.22 11.81 -36.06
C GLU A 26 7.71 11.81 -34.60
N VAL A 27 8.61 12.74 -34.29
CA VAL A 27 9.29 12.85 -32.97
C VAL A 27 8.29 12.91 -31.81
N ALA A 28 7.13 13.53 -31.97
CA ALA A 28 6.12 13.66 -30.93
C ALA A 28 5.49 12.29 -30.55
N SER A 29 5.18 11.47 -31.55
CA SER A 29 4.64 10.12 -31.36
C SER A 29 5.67 9.21 -30.69
N VAL A 30 6.93 9.25 -31.12
CA VAL A 30 8.03 8.50 -30.55
C VAL A 30 8.21 8.87 -29.05
N CYS A 31 8.19 10.16 -28.72
CA CYS A 31 8.27 10.61 -27.32
C CYS A 31 7.09 10.11 -26.48
N ALA A 32 5.87 10.08 -27.03
CA ALA A 32 4.70 9.59 -26.31
C ALA A 32 4.80 8.08 -26.03
N PHE A 33 5.27 7.28 -26.98
CA PHE A 33 5.49 5.84 -26.79
C PHE A 33 6.64 5.55 -25.83
N ALA A 34 7.72 6.34 -25.88
CA ALA A 34 8.83 6.23 -24.95
C ALA A 34 8.38 6.46 -23.49
N LYS A 35 7.55 7.49 -23.23
CA LYS A 35 6.97 7.73 -21.90
C LYS A 35 6.07 6.59 -21.42
N LYS A 36 5.28 6.01 -22.31
CA LYS A 36 4.46 4.85 -21.97
C LYS A 36 5.32 3.63 -21.64
N SER A 37 6.41 3.42 -22.38
CA SER A 37 7.36 2.34 -22.11
C SER A 37 8.06 2.51 -20.76
N GLU A 38 8.47 3.72 -20.41
CA GLU A 38 9.04 4.07 -19.11
C GLU A 38 8.06 3.72 -17.98
N HIS A 39 6.79 4.11 -18.11
CA HIS A 39 5.75 3.76 -17.13
C HIS A 39 5.58 2.25 -16.94
N GLU A 40 5.61 1.45 -18.02
CA GLU A 40 5.52 -0.02 -17.89
C GLU A 40 6.80 -0.64 -17.27
N LEU A 41 7.97 -0.05 -17.52
CA LEU A 41 9.22 -0.46 -16.84
C LEU A 41 9.16 -0.20 -15.34
N ASP A 42 8.71 0.99 -14.91
CA ASP A 42 8.54 1.34 -13.49
C ASP A 42 7.54 0.40 -12.81
N ARG A 43 6.49 0.01 -13.54
CA ARG A 43 5.51 -0.96 -13.06
C ARG A 43 6.11 -2.33 -12.85
N ILE A 44 6.96 -2.80 -13.78
CA ILE A 44 7.68 -4.08 -13.65
C ILE A 44 8.63 -4.02 -12.46
N ASP A 45 9.40 -2.94 -12.31
CA ASP A 45 10.34 -2.79 -11.19
C ASP A 45 9.60 -2.81 -9.85
N THR A 46 8.54 -2.05 -9.69
CA THR A 46 7.69 -2.06 -8.50
C THR A 46 7.15 -3.45 -8.17
N LEU A 47 6.74 -4.21 -9.20
CA LEU A 47 6.25 -5.57 -9.04
C LEU A 47 7.35 -6.51 -8.54
N VAL A 48 8.54 -6.46 -9.15
CA VAL A 48 9.68 -7.29 -8.79
C VAL A 48 10.14 -6.98 -7.36
N GLN A 49 10.30 -5.70 -7.02
CA GLN A 49 10.71 -5.27 -5.69
C GLN A 49 9.71 -5.70 -4.61
N SER A 50 8.42 -5.51 -4.85
CA SER A 50 7.38 -5.94 -3.90
C SER A 50 7.39 -7.45 -3.67
N LEU A 51 7.57 -8.24 -4.75
CA LEU A 51 7.67 -9.70 -4.65
C LEU A 51 8.90 -10.15 -3.88
N LEU A 52 10.06 -9.54 -4.15
CA LEU A 52 11.29 -9.83 -3.42
C LEU A 52 11.15 -9.52 -1.93
N LYS A 53 10.55 -8.37 -1.57
CA LYS A 53 10.27 -8.00 -0.19
C LYS A 53 9.37 -9.02 0.50
N ILE A 54 8.23 -9.37 -0.10
CA ILE A 54 7.30 -10.36 0.45
C ILE A 54 7.98 -11.72 0.62
N THR A 55 8.72 -12.18 -0.40
CA THR A 55 9.39 -13.48 -0.34
C THR A 55 10.46 -13.56 0.76
N ARG A 56 11.22 -12.47 0.96
CA ARG A 56 12.21 -12.37 2.03
C ARG A 56 11.58 -12.33 3.42
N LEU A 57 10.44 -11.63 3.57
CA LEU A 57 9.66 -11.60 4.82
C LEU A 57 9.11 -12.99 5.14
N ASP A 58 8.49 -13.67 4.18
CA ASP A 58 7.92 -15.01 4.37
C ASP A 58 8.97 -16.07 4.74
N SER A 59 10.16 -15.96 4.15
CA SER A 59 11.27 -16.89 4.43
C SER A 59 12.02 -16.60 5.74
N GLY A 60 11.68 -15.49 6.43
CA GLY A 60 12.41 -15.02 7.61
C GLY A 60 13.87 -14.63 7.30
N SER A 61 14.20 -14.37 6.02
CA SER A 61 15.56 -14.04 5.59
C SER A 61 15.96 -12.59 5.89
N ILE A 62 15.01 -11.77 6.35
CA ILE A 62 15.25 -10.37 6.73
C ILE A 62 15.45 -10.29 8.24
N LEU A 63 16.53 -9.65 8.64
CA LEU A 63 16.72 -9.22 10.01
C LEU A 63 15.86 -7.96 10.23
N ILE A 64 14.83 -8.06 11.07
CA ILE A 64 14.00 -6.92 11.48
C ILE A 64 14.70 -6.21 12.63
N GLU A 65 15.19 -5.01 12.40
CA GLU A 65 15.89 -4.19 13.40
C GLU A 65 14.89 -3.38 14.23
N ARG A 66 14.33 -4.00 15.27
CA ARG A 66 13.30 -3.37 16.10
C ARG A 66 13.89 -2.33 17.04
N THR A 67 13.41 -1.10 16.91
CA THR A 67 13.73 0.02 17.80
C THR A 67 12.46 0.60 18.40
N SER A 68 12.59 1.30 19.53
CA SER A 68 11.46 1.99 20.17
C SER A 68 11.10 3.23 19.36
N THR A 69 10.14 3.10 18.46
CA THR A 69 9.70 4.14 17.51
C THR A 69 8.50 4.90 18.07
N ASN A 70 8.52 6.23 17.98
CA ASN A 70 7.36 7.06 18.30
C ASN A 70 6.31 6.91 17.20
N ILE A 71 5.07 6.54 17.59
CA ILE A 71 3.99 6.28 16.62
C ILE A 71 3.51 7.59 15.96
N ALA A 72 3.39 8.69 16.72
CA ALA A 72 2.94 9.96 16.18
C ALA A 72 3.90 10.49 15.11
N GLU A 73 5.22 10.41 15.34
CA GLU A 73 6.24 10.80 14.35
C GLU A 73 6.16 9.94 13.09
N LEU A 74 5.98 8.62 13.26
CA LEU A 74 5.86 7.71 12.12
C LEU A 74 4.62 8.01 11.27
N MET A 75 3.47 8.29 11.90
CA MET A 75 2.24 8.64 11.18
C MET A 75 2.34 9.99 10.50
N GLU A 76 3.04 10.95 11.11
CA GLU A 76 3.29 12.26 10.49
C GLU A 76 4.18 12.16 9.26
N ASP A 77 5.23 11.32 9.29
CA ASP A 77 6.07 11.05 8.11
C ASP A 77 5.24 10.46 6.96
N VAL A 78 4.37 9.49 7.27
CA VAL A 78 3.48 8.92 6.27
C VAL A 78 2.51 9.97 5.70
N ARG A 79 1.90 10.80 6.56
CA ARG A 79 1.02 11.89 6.12
C ARG A 79 1.74 12.87 5.20
N CYS A 80 2.95 13.30 5.58
CA CYS A 80 3.78 14.19 4.78
C CYS A 80 4.13 13.58 3.42
N HIS A 81 4.41 12.28 3.36
CA HIS A 81 4.68 11.58 2.09
C HIS A 81 3.52 11.71 1.09
N PHE A 82 2.29 11.73 1.56
CA PHE A 82 1.11 11.86 0.70
C PHE A 82 0.59 13.30 0.55
N GLU A 83 1.26 14.33 1.11
CA GLU A 83 0.75 15.69 1.15
C GLU A 83 0.45 16.27 -0.24
N PHE A 84 1.33 16.06 -1.21
CA PHE A 84 1.11 16.53 -2.58
C PHE A 84 -0.14 15.87 -3.18
N ARG A 85 -0.25 14.55 -3.05
CA ARG A 85 -1.38 13.79 -3.58
C ARG A 85 -2.70 14.20 -2.92
N MET A 86 -2.70 14.42 -1.60
CA MET A 86 -3.87 14.90 -0.86
C MET A 86 -4.38 16.23 -1.42
N ARG A 87 -3.48 17.16 -1.71
CA ARG A 87 -3.84 18.47 -2.29
C ARG A 87 -4.42 18.34 -3.69
N GLU A 88 -3.76 17.60 -4.57
CA GLU A 88 -4.21 17.38 -5.95
C GLU A 88 -5.57 16.69 -6.02
N GLU A 89 -5.81 15.70 -5.16
CA GLU A 89 -7.05 14.92 -5.13
C GLU A 89 -8.11 15.51 -4.18
N GLN A 90 -7.83 16.65 -3.53
CA GLN A 90 -8.70 17.32 -2.55
C GLN A 90 -9.14 16.39 -1.40
N LYS A 91 -8.24 15.52 -0.94
CA LYS A 91 -8.47 14.58 0.16
C LYS A 91 -7.76 15.03 1.42
N THR A 92 -8.23 14.58 2.58
CA THR A 92 -7.64 14.91 3.88
C THR A 92 -7.22 13.64 4.63
N ILE A 93 -6.11 13.72 5.36
CA ILE A 93 -5.69 12.71 6.34
C ILE A 93 -5.64 13.37 7.69
N THR A 94 -6.39 12.84 8.66
CA THR A 94 -6.36 13.27 10.06
C THR A 94 -5.59 12.27 10.90
N LEU A 95 -4.85 12.78 11.88
CA LEU A 95 -4.08 11.97 12.82
C LEU A 95 -4.61 12.16 14.23
N SER A 96 -4.79 11.08 14.98
CA SER A 96 -5.23 11.13 16.36
C SER A 96 -4.66 10.00 17.20
N GLY A 97 -4.16 10.31 18.39
CA GLY A 97 -3.62 9.32 19.32
C GLY A 97 -2.74 9.94 20.39
N ASP A 98 -2.18 9.11 21.25
CA ASP A 98 -1.25 9.54 22.28
C ASP A 98 0.12 9.85 21.64
N GLU A 99 0.58 11.09 21.77
CA GLU A 99 1.87 11.55 21.25
C GLU A 99 3.08 10.83 21.88
N SER A 100 2.90 10.30 23.09
CA SER A 100 3.95 9.54 23.80
C SER A 100 3.99 8.06 23.43
N ALA A 101 3.01 7.55 22.70
CA ALA A 101 2.89 6.13 22.35
C ALA A 101 4.08 5.66 21.52
N ARG A 102 4.61 4.49 21.89
CA ARG A 102 5.78 3.88 21.24
C ARG A 102 5.51 2.46 20.83
N LEU A 103 6.04 2.08 19.68
CA LEU A 103 6.01 0.72 19.16
C LEU A 103 7.43 0.21 18.98
N LEU A 104 7.68 -1.03 19.41
CA LEU A 104 8.94 -1.72 19.15
C LEU A 104 8.89 -2.33 17.75
N CYS A 105 9.39 -1.60 16.76
CA CYS A 105 9.34 -1.99 15.36
C CYS A 105 10.57 -1.54 14.59
N ASP A 106 10.77 -2.10 13.42
CA ASP A 106 11.64 -1.55 12.39
C ASP A 106 10.86 -0.42 11.71
N ARG A 107 11.39 0.83 11.86
CA ARG A 107 10.72 2.05 11.41
C ARG A 107 10.45 2.03 9.91
N ASP A 108 11.43 1.64 9.11
CA ASP A 108 11.34 1.70 7.64
C ASP A 108 10.30 0.71 7.11
N TRP A 109 10.34 -0.51 7.62
CA TRP A 109 9.34 -1.52 7.27
C TRP A 109 7.94 -1.12 7.73
N MET A 110 7.80 -0.58 8.94
CA MET A 110 6.49 -0.17 9.43
C MET A 110 5.94 1.04 8.65
N THR A 111 6.80 2.01 8.31
CA THR A 111 6.44 3.12 7.41
C THR A 111 5.92 2.60 6.07
N GLU A 112 6.57 1.58 5.49
CA GLU A 112 6.13 0.96 4.25
C GLU A 112 4.77 0.26 4.39
N ALA A 113 4.54 -0.46 5.49
CA ALA A 113 3.26 -1.12 5.74
C ALA A 113 2.11 -0.12 5.83
N ILE A 114 2.27 0.93 6.67
CA ILE A 114 1.27 1.98 6.83
C ILE A 114 1.06 2.74 5.52
N SER A 115 2.13 3.07 4.79
CA SER A 115 2.04 3.74 3.49
C SER A 115 1.24 2.94 2.46
N ASN A 116 1.38 1.61 2.43
CA ASN A 116 0.57 0.75 1.55
C ASN A 116 -0.92 0.78 1.90
N LEU A 117 -1.27 0.82 3.20
CA LEU A 117 -2.66 0.93 3.65
C LEU A 117 -3.23 2.32 3.34
N VAL A 118 -2.48 3.39 3.62
CA VAL A 118 -2.89 4.77 3.33
C VAL A 118 -3.03 4.98 1.82
N LYS A 119 -2.10 4.45 1.02
CA LYS A 119 -2.20 4.48 -0.45
C LYS A 119 -3.49 3.80 -0.91
N ASN A 120 -3.80 2.62 -0.38
CA ASN A 120 -5.03 1.91 -0.70
C ASN A 120 -6.28 2.72 -0.32
N ALA A 121 -6.29 3.34 0.87
CA ALA A 121 -7.37 4.23 1.29
C ALA A 121 -7.53 5.42 0.33
N LEU A 122 -6.42 6.08 -0.05
CA LEU A 122 -6.45 7.17 -1.04
C LEU A 122 -6.96 6.71 -2.40
N ASP A 123 -6.53 5.54 -2.89
CA ASP A 123 -6.95 5.01 -4.21
C ASP A 123 -8.47 4.77 -4.28
N HIS A 124 -9.10 4.41 -3.15
CA HIS A 124 -10.52 4.05 -3.07
C HIS A 124 -11.43 5.11 -2.45
N THR A 125 -10.89 6.24 -2.04
CA THR A 125 -11.65 7.39 -1.52
C THR A 125 -11.88 8.40 -2.65
N PRO A 126 -13.10 8.92 -2.85
CA PRO A 126 -13.38 9.94 -3.87
C PRO A 126 -12.73 11.29 -3.51
N ALA A 127 -12.69 12.20 -4.47
CA ALA A 127 -12.29 13.58 -4.23
C ALA A 127 -13.16 14.22 -3.15
N GLY A 128 -12.55 14.99 -2.26
CA GLY A 128 -13.21 15.58 -1.08
C GLY A 128 -13.40 14.62 0.09
N GLY A 129 -12.97 13.35 -0.05
CA GLY A 129 -13.05 12.39 1.04
C GLY A 129 -11.93 12.51 2.07
N HIS A 130 -12.01 11.71 3.12
CA HIS A 130 -11.08 11.77 4.24
C HIS A 130 -10.63 10.36 4.68
N ILE A 131 -9.43 10.33 5.25
CA ILE A 131 -8.83 9.16 5.89
C ILE A 131 -8.47 9.54 7.31
N ASP A 132 -8.90 8.75 8.28
CA ASP A 132 -8.57 8.90 9.69
C ASP A 132 -7.53 7.85 10.08
N ILE A 133 -6.38 8.30 10.60
CA ILE A 133 -5.37 7.43 11.19
C ILE A 133 -5.37 7.67 12.70
N ALA A 134 -5.72 6.64 13.45
CA ALA A 134 -5.79 6.71 14.89
C ALA A 134 -4.91 5.65 15.53
N TRP A 135 -4.33 5.92 16.70
CA TRP A 135 -3.58 4.93 17.46
C TRP A 135 -3.85 5.05 18.95
N LYS A 136 -3.75 3.93 19.61
CA LYS A 136 -3.84 3.85 21.07
C LYS A 136 -2.90 2.79 21.61
N GLN A 137 -2.26 3.09 22.73
CA GLN A 137 -1.43 2.17 23.47
C GLN A 137 -2.10 1.81 24.79
N LEU A 138 -2.52 0.54 24.90
CA LEU A 138 -3.05 -0.05 26.12
C LEU A 138 -1.95 -0.89 26.79
N PRO A 139 -2.08 -1.27 28.05
CA PRO A 139 -1.04 -2.04 28.73
C PRO A 139 -0.62 -3.34 28.01
N SER A 140 -1.58 -4.05 27.40
CA SER A 140 -1.33 -5.34 26.73
C SER A 140 -1.26 -5.26 25.21
N ILE A 141 -1.70 -4.16 24.60
CA ILE A 141 -1.83 -4.06 23.14
C ILE A 141 -1.62 -2.62 22.66
N THR A 142 -0.90 -2.47 21.55
CA THR A 142 -0.85 -1.24 20.76
C THR A 142 -1.68 -1.45 19.51
N GLN A 143 -2.60 -0.54 19.22
CA GLN A 143 -3.49 -0.59 18.07
C GLN A 143 -3.32 0.65 17.20
N ILE A 144 -3.27 0.43 15.87
CA ILE A 144 -3.28 1.48 14.85
C ILE A 144 -4.46 1.18 13.93
N THR A 145 -5.30 2.18 13.73
CA THR A 145 -6.51 2.09 12.89
C THR A 145 -6.36 3.07 11.72
N ILE A 146 -6.61 2.60 10.50
CA ILE A 146 -6.66 3.43 9.29
C ILE A 146 -8.06 3.25 8.71
N LYS A 147 -8.83 4.33 8.67
CA LYS A 147 -10.23 4.32 8.23
C LYS A 147 -10.42 5.34 7.12
N ASP A 148 -11.07 4.94 6.05
CA ASP A 148 -11.50 5.80 4.96
C ASP A 148 -13.02 5.86 4.83
N ASN A 149 -13.52 6.91 4.18
CA ASN A 149 -14.92 7.05 3.81
C ASN A 149 -15.14 6.78 2.30
N GLY A 150 -14.37 5.86 1.74
CA GLY A 150 -14.38 5.52 0.33
C GLY A 150 -15.51 4.59 -0.10
N CYS A 151 -15.29 3.93 -1.24
CA CYS A 151 -16.30 3.04 -1.83
C CYS A 151 -16.54 1.74 -1.05
N GLY A 152 -15.70 1.43 -0.08
CA GLY A 152 -15.75 0.15 0.64
C GLY A 152 -15.36 -1.05 -0.22
N ILE A 153 -15.44 -2.24 0.37
CA ILE A 153 -15.05 -3.51 -0.25
C ILE A 153 -16.30 -4.37 -0.42
N HIS A 154 -16.41 -5.01 -1.58
CA HIS A 154 -17.50 -5.97 -1.81
C HIS A 154 -17.36 -7.17 -0.85
N PRO A 155 -18.45 -7.66 -0.21
CA PRO A 155 -18.36 -8.76 0.77
C PRO A 155 -17.64 -10.02 0.26
N GLU A 156 -17.79 -10.36 -1.02
CA GLU A 156 -17.07 -11.49 -1.63
C GLU A 156 -15.55 -11.30 -1.68
N ASP A 157 -15.06 -10.06 -1.66
CA ASP A 157 -13.67 -9.75 -1.79
C ASP A 157 -12.93 -9.69 -0.43
N ILE A 158 -13.63 -9.42 0.67
CA ILE A 158 -13.02 -9.19 2.02
C ILE A 158 -12.02 -10.29 2.39
N HIS A 159 -12.35 -11.55 2.13
CA HIS A 159 -11.47 -12.68 2.45
C HIS A 159 -10.31 -12.88 1.46
N HIS A 160 -10.25 -12.04 0.42
CA HIS A 160 -9.29 -12.20 -0.67
C HIS A 160 -8.33 -11.02 -0.82
N ILE A 161 -8.61 -9.86 -0.21
CA ILE A 161 -7.84 -8.62 -0.39
C ILE A 161 -6.36 -8.75 -0.01
N PHE A 162 -6.01 -9.67 0.89
CA PHE A 162 -4.62 -9.93 1.29
C PHE A 162 -3.94 -11.03 0.44
N LYS A 163 -4.64 -11.61 -0.54
CA LYS A 163 -4.01 -12.54 -1.48
C LYS A 163 -3.18 -11.77 -2.50
N ARG A 164 -1.98 -12.28 -2.80
CA ARG A 164 -1.09 -11.69 -3.81
C ARG A 164 -1.76 -11.66 -5.17
N PHE A 165 -1.59 -10.55 -5.88
CA PHE A 165 -2.18 -10.29 -7.20
C PHE A 165 -3.71 -10.28 -7.21
N TYR A 166 -4.34 -10.31 -6.05
CA TYR A 166 -5.79 -10.21 -6.00
C TYR A 166 -6.23 -8.77 -6.30
N ARG A 167 -7.22 -8.67 -7.15
CA ARG A 167 -7.88 -7.41 -7.50
C ARG A 167 -9.37 -7.70 -7.58
N SER A 168 -10.15 -6.79 -7.01
CA SER A 168 -11.59 -6.89 -7.09
C SER A 168 -12.06 -6.78 -8.55
N ARG A 169 -12.89 -7.70 -8.97
CA ARG A 169 -13.60 -7.61 -10.27
C ARG A 169 -14.68 -6.53 -10.27
N PHE A 170 -15.03 -6.02 -9.10
CA PHE A 170 -16.01 -4.95 -8.91
C PHE A 170 -15.34 -3.57 -8.86
N SER A 171 -14.02 -3.49 -8.76
CA SER A 171 -13.28 -2.23 -8.77
C SER A 171 -13.12 -1.69 -10.19
N LYS A 172 -13.38 -0.40 -10.36
CA LYS A 172 -13.12 0.32 -11.62
C LYS A 172 -11.64 0.68 -11.78
N ASP A 173 -10.86 0.64 -10.70
CA ASP A 173 -9.44 0.94 -10.75
C ASP A 173 -8.65 -0.20 -11.39
N THR A 174 -7.93 0.14 -12.45
CA THR A 174 -7.13 -0.81 -13.24
C THR A 174 -5.63 -0.72 -12.96
N GLN A 175 -5.16 0.20 -12.11
CA GLN A 175 -3.73 0.50 -12.00
C GLN A 175 -2.98 -0.30 -10.93
N GLY A 176 -3.62 -0.76 -9.86
CA GLY A 176 -2.95 -1.49 -8.76
C GLY A 176 -2.42 -2.87 -9.15
N LEU A 177 -1.26 -3.27 -8.64
CA LEU A 177 -0.62 -4.59 -8.86
C LEU A 177 -1.20 -5.70 -7.97
N GLY A 178 -2.02 -5.37 -6.98
CA GLY A 178 -2.54 -6.34 -6.00
C GLY A 178 -1.47 -6.88 -5.04
N LEU A 179 -0.42 -6.10 -4.77
CA LEU A 179 0.69 -6.47 -3.89
C LEU A 179 0.80 -5.60 -2.63
N GLY A 180 0.21 -4.40 -2.59
CA GLY A 180 0.35 -3.48 -1.46
C GLY A 180 -0.23 -4.04 -0.16
N LEU A 181 -1.48 -4.51 -0.16
CA LEU A 181 -2.11 -5.11 1.02
C LEU A 181 -1.43 -6.41 1.46
N PRO A 182 -1.06 -7.37 0.58
CA PRO A 182 -0.23 -8.50 0.94
C PRO A 182 1.11 -8.12 1.56
N LEU A 183 1.79 -7.09 1.07
CA LEU A 183 3.05 -6.61 1.61
C LEU A 183 2.85 -5.99 2.99
N ALA A 184 1.85 -5.13 3.17
CA ALA A 184 1.52 -4.56 4.47
C ALA A 184 1.25 -5.66 5.51
N LYS A 185 0.48 -6.69 5.14
CA LYS A 185 0.21 -7.83 6.01
C LYS A 185 1.49 -8.59 6.37
N ALA A 186 2.33 -8.92 5.40
CA ALA A 186 3.59 -9.63 5.63
C ALA A 186 4.52 -8.85 6.58
N ILE A 187 4.59 -7.53 6.43
CA ILE A 187 5.39 -6.67 7.33
C ILE A 187 4.82 -6.68 8.74
N VAL A 188 3.51 -6.51 8.91
CA VAL A 188 2.86 -6.53 10.23
C VAL A 188 3.07 -7.88 10.92
N GLU A 189 2.90 -9.00 10.21
CA GLU A 189 3.12 -10.35 10.73
C GLU A 189 4.59 -10.61 11.09
N ALA A 190 5.55 -10.08 10.32
CA ALA A 190 6.98 -10.14 10.65
C ALA A 190 7.35 -9.34 11.92
N HIS A 191 6.48 -8.43 12.35
CA HIS A 191 6.58 -7.69 13.62
C HIS A 191 5.71 -8.30 14.74
N ASP A 192 5.27 -9.54 14.61
CA ASP A 192 4.37 -10.26 15.56
C ASP A 192 3.04 -9.53 15.76
N GLY A 193 2.62 -8.75 14.78
CA GLY A 193 1.33 -8.06 14.75
C GLY A 193 0.26 -8.84 13.98
N ALA A 194 -0.97 -8.37 14.10
CA ALA A 194 -2.09 -8.85 13.30
C ALA A 194 -2.77 -7.69 12.59
N ILE A 195 -3.31 -7.94 11.41
CA ILE A 195 -4.10 -6.97 10.64
C ILE A 195 -5.48 -7.55 10.35
N THR A 196 -6.50 -6.76 10.61
CA THR A 196 -7.89 -7.08 10.29
C THR A 196 -8.52 -5.99 9.45
N VAL A 197 -9.63 -6.28 8.79
CA VAL A 197 -10.38 -5.35 7.96
C VAL A 197 -11.86 -5.44 8.30
N ASP A 198 -12.48 -4.29 8.40
CA ASP A 198 -13.93 -4.12 8.43
C ASP A 198 -14.33 -3.14 7.34
N SER A 199 -15.31 -3.50 6.53
CA SER A 199 -15.71 -2.67 5.39
C SER A 199 -17.16 -2.87 5.04
N THR A 200 -17.81 -1.76 4.70
CA THR A 200 -19.17 -1.76 4.18
C THR A 200 -19.17 -1.07 2.82
N LEU A 201 -19.70 -1.76 1.82
CA LEU A 201 -19.78 -1.23 0.45
C LEU A 201 -20.56 0.11 0.45
N GLY A 202 -19.94 1.14 -0.10
CA GLY A 202 -20.48 2.50 -0.15
C GLY A 202 -20.27 3.33 1.13
N ALA A 203 -19.67 2.78 2.20
CA ALA A 203 -19.46 3.50 3.48
C ALA A 203 -17.98 3.63 3.88
N GLY A 204 -17.07 2.91 3.20
CA GLY A 204 -15.64 2.96 3.44
C GLY A 204 -15.06 1.69 4.03
N THR A 205 -13.78 1.75 4.35
CA THR A 205 -12.99 0.62 4.87
C THR A 205 -12.21 1.05 6.11
N GLN A 206 -12.08 0.13 7.05
CA GLN A 206 -11.23 0.27 8.23
C GLN A 206 -10.26 -0.91 8.30
N PHE A 207 -8.98 -0.60 8.37
CA PHE A 207 -7.92 -1.56 8.70
C PHE A 207 -7.49 -1.34 10.15
N ASP A 208 -7.47 -2.40 10.93
CA ASP A 208 -6.97 -2.40 12.31
C ASP A 208 -5.70 -3.25 12.40
N ILE A 209 -4.61 -2.64 12.84
CA ILE A 209 -3.33 -3.31 13.11
C ILE A 209 -3.17 -3.39 14.62
N SER A 210 -2.77 -4.53 15.13
CA SER A 210 -2.57 -4.76 16.56
C SER A 210 -1.25 -5.46 16.86
N PHE A 211 -0.57 -4.99 17.90
CA PHE A 211 0.68 -5.57 18.40
C PHE A 211 0.52 -5.86 19.88
N VAL A 212 0.91 -7.06 20.31
CA VAL A 212 0.92 -7.43 21.73
C VAL A 212 2.11 -6.76 22.40
N ASN A 213 1.85 -5.99 23.46
CA ASN A 213 2.90 -5.39 24.27
C ASN A 213 3.45 -6.46 25.21
N LEU A 214 4.68 -6.93 24.94
CA LEU A 214 5.38 -7.82 25.87
C LEU A 214 5.71 -7.01 27.11
N THR A 215 4.92 -7.20 28.18
CA THR A 215 5.27 -6.70 29.52
C THR A 215 6.56 -7.41 29.89
N LYS A 216 7.68 -6.69 30.04
CA LYS A 216 8.86 -7.25 30.71
C LYS A 216 8.43 -7.59 32.14
N LEU A 217 8.31 -8.89 32.43
CA LEU A 217 8.25 -9.43 33.80
C LEU A 217 9.54 -9.12 34.54
#